data_96897cf33d017871c377c1522875d7e4
#
_entry.id   96897cf33d017871c377c1522875d7e4
#
_cell.length_a   1.000
_cell.length_b   1.000
_cell.length_c   1.000
_cell.angle_alpha   90.00
_cell.angle_beta   90.00
_cell.angle_gamma   90.00
#
_symmetry.space_group_name_H-M   'P 1'
#
loop_
_entity.id
_entity.type
_entity.pdbx_description
1 polymer ?
#
loop_
_entity_poly.entity_id
_entity_poly.type
_entity_poly.pdbx_seq_one_letter_code
_entity_poly.pdbx_strand_id
1 'polypeptide(L)'
;MKGLRAFVPLLLSFGIAVSVSAQDASSTTAPTTAATTTASTATTSAGAAQGSSGEEESDAELAKKLNNPVSDLVSVPFQFNWENGINSPDRTRFILNIQPVMPFKLNEDWNLIARIVAPILSQPPRFVDGIGTSGVGDPLVSFFFSPAMGKIIWGVGPAISLPSTNDPTLGSQKWAAGPTFVALRQASGWTVGALVNQIWSFAGPPDRPSVNQMFLQPFVAYTTANLWTYTINSETTANWEDDSPNRWNTPVNFMASKLATFGTFPASYLFGWGYFFASPDDAFGATWKVRGAVTILLPKKKK
;
A
#
# COMPACT_ATOMS: atom_id res chain seq x y z
N MET A 1 -14.35 37.36 -19.02
CA MET A 1 -14.94 36.46 -20.02
C MET A 1 -14.40 35.05 -19.74
N LYS A 2 -15.23 34.20 -19.17
CA LYS A 2 -14.82 32.86 -18.71
C LYS A 2 -14.91 31.88 -19.87
N GLY A 3 -13.77 31.37 -20.34
CA GLY A 3 -13.70 30.34 -21.37
C GLY A 3 -13.98 28.96 -20.80
N LEU A 4 -15.13 28.40 -21.18
CA LEU A 4 -15.55 27.03 -20.91
C LEU A 4 -14.64 26.10 -21.70
N ARG A 5 -13.73 25.35 -21.06
CA ARG A 5 -12.92 24.32 -21.69
C ARG A 5 -13.75 23.05 -21.78
N ALA A 6 -14.10 22.68 -23.01
CA ALA A 6 -14.80 21.46 -23.32
C ALA A 6 -13.90 20.24 -23.02
N PHE A 7 -14.44 19.32 -22.25
CA PHE A 7 -13.87 18.01 -21.97
C PHE A 7 -14.04 17.12 -23.22
N VAL A 8 -12.95 16.74 -23.85
CA VAL A 8 -12.94 15.70 -24.90
C VAL A 8 -12.33 14.45 -24.25
N PRO A 9 -13.09 13.36 -24.11
CA PRO A 9 -12.53 12.10 -23.66
C PRO A 9 -11.79 11.44 -24.83
N LEU A 10 -10.48 11.38 -24.78
CA LEU A 10 -9.66 10.59 -25.69
C LEU A 10 -9.69 9.13 -25.22
N LEU A 11 -10.54 8.32 -25.84
CA LEU A 11 -10.57 6.87 -25.75
C LEU A 11 -9.32 6.33 -26.50
N LEU A 12 -8.25 6.01 -25.76
CA LEU A 12 -7.15 5.22 -26.30
C LEU A 12 -7.52 3.74 -26.18
N SER A 13 -7.96 3.18 -27.30
CA SER A 13 -8.14 1.75 -27.52
C SER A 13 -6.74 1.09 -27.61
N PHE A 14 -6.28 0.42 -26.58
CA PHE A 14 -5.16 -0.51 -26.68
C PHE A 14 -5.68 -1.86 -27.19
N GLY A 15 -5.64 -2.05 -28.50
CA GLY A 15 -5.82 -3.35 -29.13
C GLY A 15 -4.57 -4.21 -28.95
N ILE A 16 -4.65 -5.19 -28.05
CA ILE A 16 -3.67 -6.27 -28.01
C ILE A 16 -4.15 -7.33 -28.98
N ALA A 17 -3.53 -7.40 -30.15
CA ALA A 17 -3.69 -8.49 -31.09
C ALA A 17 -2.96 -9.72 -30.56
N VAL A 18 -3.69 -10.69 -30.04
CA VAL A 18 -3.20 -12.04 -29.77
C VAL A 18 -3.38 -12.86 -31.04
N SER A 19 -2.28 -13.10 -31.77
CA SER A 19 -2.24 -14.03 -32.89
C SER A 19 -2.28 -15.46 -32.36
N VAL A 20 -3.42 -16.14 -32.47
CA VAL A 20 -3.52 -17.58 -32.29
C VAL A 20 -3.26 -18.22 -33.64
N SER A 21 -2.11 -18.90 -33.79
CA SER A 21 -1.87 -19.80 -34.91
C SER A 21 -2.53 -21.15 -34.62
N ALA A 22 -3.55 -21.45 -35.36
CA ALA A 22 -4.09 -22.81 -35.46
C ALA A 22 -3.22 -23.62 -36.42
N GLN A 23 -2.80 -24.81 -36.00
CA GLN A 23 -2.32 -25.83 -36.89
C GLN A 23 -3.12 -27.11 -36.66
N ASP A 24 -3.89 -27.45 -37.69
CA ASP A 24 -4.56 -28.72 -37.89
C ASP A 24 -3.54 -29.83 -38.11
N ALA A 25 -3.85 -31.05 -37.59
CA ALA A 25 -3.78 -32.28 -38.35
C ALA A 25 -4.27 -33.50 -37.51
N SER A 26 -5.43 -33.96 -37.81
CA SER A 26 -5.88 -35.27 -38.27
C SER A 26 -5.44 -36.54 -37.56
N SER A 27 -6.47 -37.19 -37.00
CA SER A 27 -6.93 -38.60 -37.15
C SER A 27 -5.93 -39.76 -37.00
N THR A 28 -6.27 -40.70 -36.09
CA THR A 28 -6.63 -42.10 -36.49
C THR A 28 -6.91 -42.97 -35.25
N THR A 29 -8.13 -43.51 -35.23
CA THR A 29 -8.62 -44.80 -34.73
C THR A 29 -8.08 -45.50 -33.50
N ALA A 30 -9.03 -45.85 -32.64
CA ALA A 30 -9.02 -46.92 -31.60
C ALA A 30 -8.86 -48.33 -32.20
N PRO A 31 -8.65 -49.44 -31.45
CA PRO A 31 -9.66 -49.91 -30.51
C PRO A 31 -9.15 -50.58 -29.20
N THR A 32 -10.04 -50.61 -28.21
CA THR A 32 -10.45 -51.65 -27.24
C THR A 32 -9.49 -52.77 -26.88
N THR A 33 -9.18 -52.93 -25.57
CA THR A 33 -9.39 -54.23 -24.86
C THR A 33 -9.41 -54.00 -23.33
N ALA A 34 -10.45 -54.50 -22.70
CA ALA A 34 -10.63 -54.60 -21.26
C ALA A 34 -9.76 -55.71 -20.67
N ALA A 35 -9.23 -55.52 -19.47
CA ALA A 35 -8.86 -56.61 -18.58
C ALA A 35 -9.02 -56.18 -17.12
N THR A 36 -10.01 -56.75 -16.50
CA THR A 36 -10.29 -56.82 -15.07
C THR A 36 -9.25 -57.69 -14.39
N THR A 37 -8.63 -57.27 -13.28
CA THR A 37 -8.10 -58.19 -12.27
C THR A 37 -8.05 -57.53 -10.88
N THR A 38 -8.82 -58.11 -10.03
CA THR A 38 -8.98 -58.18 -8.58
C THR A 38 -7.83 -57.77 -7.66
N ALA A 39 -8.32 -57.18 -6.56
CA ALA A 39 -7.82 -56.91 -5.22
C ALA A 39 -6.61 -57.71 -4.69
N SER A 40 -5.74 -56.98 -3.98
CA SER A 40 -5.06 -57.55 -2.80
C SER A 40 -4.83 -56.44 -1.77
N THR A 41 -5.47 -56.58 -0.64
CA THR A 41 -5.25 -55.89 0.62
C THR A 41 -3.85 -56.20 1.16
N ALA A 42 -3.05 -55.21 1.38
CA ALA A 42 -1.89 -55.29 2.27
C ALA A 42 -1.92 -54.11 3.23
N THR A 43 -2.40 -54.39 4.43
CA THR A 43 -2.27 -53.56 5.62
C THR A 43 -0.79 -53.50 6.02
N THR A 44 -0.15 -52.38 5.89
CA THR A 44 1.13 -52.12 6.56
C THR A 44 0.98 -50.86 7.40
N SER A 45 0.85 -51.07 8.70
CA SER A 45 1.01 -50.04 9.73
C SER A 45 2.46 -49.55 9.71
N ALA A 46 2.67 -48.31 9.27
CA ALA A 46 3.92 -47.63 9.48
C ALA A 46 3.61 -46.35 10.32
N GLY A 47 4.37 -46.23 11.39
CA GLY A 47 4.18 -45.34 12.50
C GLY A 47 4.02 -43.88 12.12
N ALA A 48 3.08 -43.26 12.82
CA ALA A 48 2.93 -41.84 12.88
C ALA A 48 4.19 -41.20 13.50
N ALA A 49 5.05 -40.68 12.66
CA ALA A 49 5.94 -39.62 13.08
C ALA A 49 5.05 -38.39 13.33
N GLN A 50 4.71 -38.14 14.57
CA GLN A 50 4.21 -36.82 15.03
C GLN A 50 5.33 -35.80 14.82
N GLY A 51 5.41 -35.29 13.59
CA GLY A 51 6.09 -34.02 13.35
C GLY A 51 5.30 -32.94 14.07
N SER A 52 5.95 -32.23 14.96
CA SER A 52 5.46 -31.03 15.61
C SER A 52 4.95 -30.07 14.55
N SER A 53 3.62 -30.02 14.37
CA SER A 53 2.93 -29.03 13.54
C SER A 53 2.99 -27.69 14.28
N GLY A 54 4.11 -26.97 14.11
CA GLY A 54 4.04 -25.52 14.18
C GLY A 54 3.15 -25.10 13.02
N GLU A 55 1.90 -24.69 13.29
CA GLU A 55 1.01 -24.15 12.27
C GLU A 55 1.73 -22.95 11.64
N GLU A 56 2.32 -23.14 10.47
CA GLU A 56 2.74 -22.05 9.60
C GLU A 56 1.48 -21.28 9.21
N GLU A 57 1.55 -19.96 9.33
CA GLU A 57 0.45 -19.09 8.97
C GLU A 57 0.16 -19.25 7.47
N SER A 58 -1.08 -19.56 7.11
CA SER A 58 -1.43 -19.80 5.71
C SER A 58 -1.25 -18.53 4.85
N ASP A 59 -0.86 -18.70 3.58
CA ASP A 59 -0.70 -17.59 2.64
C ASP A 59 -1.99 -16.72 2.53
N ALA A 60 -3.17 -17.34 2.72
CA ALA A 60 -4.43 -16.63 2.73
C ALA A 60 -4.59 -15.72 3.97
N GLU A 61 -4.09 -16.14 5.13
CA GLU A 61 -4.06 -15.31 6.33
C GLU A 61 -3.05 -14.18 6.21
N LEU A 62 -1.88 -14.46 5.66
CA LEU A 62 -0.86 -13.44 5.38
C LEU A 62 -1.39 -12.38 4.41
N ALA A 63 -2.06 -12.79 3.30
CA ALA A 63 -2.67 -11.87 2.35
C ALA A 63 -3.77 -11.00 3.00
N LYS A 64 -4.55 -11.56 3.91
CA LYS A 64 -5.56 -10.83 4.68
C LYS A 64 -4.92 -9.83 5.64
N LYS A 65 -3.85 -10.22 6.35
CA LYS A 65 -3.12 -9.35 7.28
C LYS A 65 -2.43 -8.19 6.58
N LEU A 66 -1.96 -8.36 5.34
CA LEU A 66 -1.37 -7.28 4.55
C LEU A 66 -2.32 -6.10 4.29
N ASN A 67 -3.62 -6.35 4.20
CA ASN A 67 -4.64 -5.31 4.01
C ASN A 67 -5.07 -4.63 5.32
N ASN A 68 -4.47 -5.01 6.45
CA ASN A 68 -4.79 -4.47 7.77
C ASN A 68 -3.60 -3.63 8.28
N PRO A 69 -3.72 -2.28 8.34
CA PRO A 69 -2.64 -1.40 8.82
C PRO A 69 -2.25 -1.61 10.28
N VAL A 70 -3.09 -2.30 11.05
CA VAL A 70 -2.86 -2.61 12.48
C VAL A 70 -2.83 -4.12 12.73
N SER A 71 -2.33 -4.89 11.75
CA SER A 71 -2.16 -6.34 11.88
C SER A 71 -1.06 -6.70 12.88
N ASP A 72 -1.10 -7.92 13.38
CA ASP A 72 -0.06 -8.50 14.24
C ASP A 72 1.15 -9.05 13.45
N LEU A 73 1.23 -8.75 12.16
CA LEU A 73 2.28 -9.15 11.24
C LEU A 73 3.36 -8.08 11.15
N VAL A 74 4.63 -8.46 11.37
CA VAL A 74 5.76 -7.58 11.05
C VAL A 74 5.92 -7.54 9.54
N SER A 75 5.87 -6.34 8.97
CA SER A 75 6.01 -6.14 7.52
C SER A 75 6.83 -4.89 7.22
N VAL A 76 7.56 -4.92 6.10
CA VAL A 76 8.34 -3.79 5.62
C VAL A 76 7.98 -3.53 4.15
N PRO A 77 6.98 -2.69 3.87
CA PRO A 77 6.69 -2.20 2.53
C PRO A 77 7.75 -1.22 2.03
N PHE A 78 8.23 -1.45 0.81
CA PHE A 78 8.99 -0.51 0.00
C PHE A 78 8.07 -0.07 -1.14
N GLN A 79 7.59 1.17 -1.08
CA GLN A 79 6.60 1.71 -1.99
C GLN A 79 7.22 2.78 -2.87
N PHE A 80 7.35 2.50 -4.14
CA PHE A 80 7.90 3.36 -5.18
C PHE A 80 6.76 4.09 -5.88
N ASN A 81 6.80 5.42 -5.89
CA ASN A 81 5.80 6.26 -6.56
C ASN A 81 6.50 7.17 -7.55
N TRP A 82 6.01 7.18 -8.78
CA TRP A 82 6.36 8.12 -9.82
C TRP A 82 5.16 9.02 -10.06
N GLU A 83 5.24 10.24 -9.57
CA GLU A 83 4.19 11.25 -9.67
C GLU A 83 4.51 12.20 -10.79
N ASN A 84 3.59 12.32 -11.75
CA ASN A 84 3.80 12.99 -13.02
C ASN A 84 2.92 14.24 -13.15
N GLY A 85 3.33 15.18 -14.01
CA GLY A 85 2.62 16.43 -14.21
C GLY A 85 2.98 17.51 -13.19
N ILE A 86 4.15 17.40 -12.53
CA ILE A 86 4.61 18.38 -11.56
C ILE A 86 5.07 19.66 -12.29
N ASN A 87 4.36 20.77 -12.15
CA ASN A 87 4.62 22.08 -12.82
C ASN A 87 4.66 22.06 -14.35
N SER A 88 4.74 20.90 -14.97
CA SER A 88 4.82 20.65 -16.39
C SER A 88 4.43 19.21 -16.67
N PRO A 89 3.76 18.90 -17.79
CA PRO A 89 3.40 17.53 -18.14
C PRO A 89 4.57 16.54 -18.15
N ASP A 90 5.79 17.01 -18.38
CA ASP A 90 6.98 16.19 -18.57
C ASP A 90 7.79 16.00 -17.27
N ARG A 91 7.37 16.61 -16.15
CA ARG A 91 8.12 16.52 -14.89
C ARG A 91 7.57 15.45 -13.98
N THR A 92 8.48 14.69 -13.41
CA THR A 92 8.18 13.57 -12.52
C THR A 92 8.87 13.76 -11.16
N ARG A 93 8.12 13.56 -10.08
CA ARG A 93 8.64 13.39 -8.73
C ARG A 93 8.70 11.91 -8.41
N PHE A 94 9.82 11.47 -7.89
CA PHE A 94 9.96 10.11 -7.37
C PHE A 94 9.89 10.13 -5.84
N ILE A 95 9.13 9.19 -5.26
CA ILE A 95 9.03 9.02 -3.80
C ILE A 95 9.14 7.52 -3.49
N LEU A 96 10.18 7.15 -2.75
CA LEU A 96 10.27 5.85 -2.09
C LEU A 96 9.81 6.00 -0.63
N ASN A 97 8.70 5.38 -0.27
CA ASN A 97 8.27 5.26 1.12
C ASN A 97 8.71 3.90 1.69
N ILE A 98 9.52 3.91 2.72
CA ILE A 98 9.84 2.72 3.52
C ILE A 98 8.90 2.73 4.72
N GLN A 99 8.06 1.67 4.85
CA GLN A 99 6.93 1.73 5.79
C GLN A 99 6.91 0.53 6.76
N PRO A 100 7.91 0.34 7.64
CA PRO A 100 7.89 -0.76 8.60
C PRO A 100 6.67 -0.68 9.54
N VAL A 101 6.03 -1.83 9.74
CA VAL A 101 4.96 -2.04 10.69
C VAL A 101 5.40 -3.09 11.69
N MET A 102 5.38 -2.73 12.97
CA MET A 102 5.88 -3.55 14.07
C MET A 102 4.79 -3.68 15.15
N PRO A 103 4.15 -4.84 15.27
CA PRO A 103 3.18 -5.11 16.33
C PRO A 103 3.88 -5.60 17.60
N PHE A 104 3.47 -5.06 18.74
CA PHE A 104 3.90 -5.44 20.09
C PHE A 104 2.66 -5.87 20.87
N LYS A 105 2.68 -7.09 21.42
CA LYS A 105 1.63 -7.54 22.34
C LYS A 105 1.83 -6.87 23.70
N LEU A 106 0.87 -6.07 24.15
CA LEU A 106 0.91 -5.44 25.46
C LEU A 106 0.38 -6.39 26.54
N ASN A 107 -0.78 -7.01 26.28
CA ASN A 107 -1.40 -8.03 27.11
C ASN A 107 -2.30 -8.92 26.23
N GLU A 108 -3.21 -9.70 26.81
CA GLU A 108 -4.09 -10.59 26.05
C GLU A 108 -5.15 -9.83 25.25
N ASP A 109 -5.55 -8.65 25.70
CA ASP A 109 -6.64 -7.85 25.12
C ASP A 109 -6.14 -6.74 24.20
N TRP A 110 -4.88 -6.31 24.32
CA TRP A 110 -4.36 -5.13 23.63
C TRP A 110 -3.02 -5.34 22.95
N ASN A 111 -2.91 -4.81 21.75
CA ASN A 111 -1.67 -4.67 20.99
C ASN A 111 -1.30 -3.19 20.83
N LEU A 112 0.00 -2.91 20.75
CA LEU A 112 0.55 -1.66 20.28
C LEU A 112 1.17 -1.91 18.91
N ILE A 113 0.73 -1.18 17.89
CA ILE A 113 1.30 -1.25 16.57
C ILE A 113 2.06 0.06 16.29
N ALA A 114 3.37 -0.05 16.07
CA ALA A 114 4.18 1.06 15.60
C ALA A 114 4.29 0.99 14.07
N ARG A 115 3.96 2.08 13.39
CA ARG A 115 4.11 2.25 11.94
C ARG A 115 4.95 3.48 11.66
N ILE A 116 5.95 3.32 10.82
CA ILE A 116 6.79 4.42 10.34
C ILE A 116 6.49 4.59 8.85
N VAL A 117 6.45 5.83 8.38
CA VAL A 117 6.47 6.17 6.95
C VAL A 117 7.68 7.08 6.77
N ALA A 118 8.76 6.54 6.20
CA ALA A 118 10.00 7.26 5.95
C ALA A 118 10.15 7.52 4.44
N PRO A 119 9.97 8.77 3.97
CA PRO A 119 10.06 9.10 2.56
C PRO A 119 11.49 9.43 2.14
N ILE A 120 11.89 8.90 0.98
CA ILE A 120 13.06 9.35 0.21
C ILE A 120 12.53 9.93 -1.08
N LEU A 121 12.85 11.19 -1.35
CA LEU A 121 12.27 11.94 -2.45
C LEU A 121 13.35 12.35 -3.46
N SER A 122 12.96 12.37 -4.73
CA SER A 122 13.65 13.10 -5.78
C SER A 122 12.64 14.06 -6.42
N GLN A 123 12.82 15.33 -6.16
CA GLN A 123 11.91 16.42 -6.49
C GLN A 123 12.43 17.17 -7.71
N PRO A 124 11.61 17.40 -8.75
CA PRO A 124 12.01 18.25 -9.86
C PRO A 124 12.20 19.72 -9.37
N PRO A 125 12.94 20.55 -10.12
CA PRO A 125 13.13 21.92 -9.75
C PRO A 125 11.80 22.69 -9.69
N ARG A 126 11.69 23.62 -8.74
CA ARG A 126 10.50 24.48 -8.59
C ARG A 126 10.31 25.42 -9.77
N PHE A 127 11.41 25.90 -10.32
CA PHE A 127 11.43 26.82 -11.48
C PHE A 127 12.00 26.13 -12.71
N VAL A 128 11.72 26.65 -13.91
CA VAL A 128 12.09 26.03 -15.18
C VAL A 128 13.61 25.82 -15.31
N ASP A 129 14.41 26.77 -14.85
CA ASP A 129 15.87 26.74 -14.91
C ASP A 129 16.54 26.32 -13.59
N GLY A 130 15.75 25.77 -12.66
CA GLY A 130 16.23 25.37 -11.34
C GLY A 130 16.93 23.99 -11.36
N ILE A 131 17.51 23.65 -10.21
CA ILE A 131 18.10 22.32 -9.95
C ILE A 131 17.10 21.53 -9.09
N GLY A 132 16.86 20.26 -9.45
CA GLY A 132 16.07 19.35 -8.62
C GLY A 132 16.81 18.95 -7.35
N THR A 133 16.07 18.54 -6.34
CA THR A 133 16.61 18.16 -5.04
C THR A 133 16.24 16.71 -4.73
N SER A 134 17.16 15.97 -4.11
CA SER A 134 16.92 14.60 -3.65
C SER A 134 17.42 14.42 -2.23
N GLY A 135 16.69 13.65 -1.44
CA GLY A 135 17.06 13.39 -0.05
C GLY A 135 15.97 12.71 0.74
N VAL A 136 16.15 12.66 2.05
CA VAL A 136 15.18 12.13 3.00
C VAL A 136 14.20 13.24 3.37
N GLY A 137 12.89 12.94 3.34
CA GLY A 137 11.86 13.83 3.86
C GLY A 137 11.62 13.62 5.36
N ASP A 138 10.56 14.22 5.88
CA ASP A 138 10.20 14.09 7.29
C ASP A 138 9.42 12.80 7.54
N PRO A 139 9.96 11.82 8.34
CA PRO A 139 9.23 10.61 8.65
C PRO A 139 8.04 10.86 9.57
N LEU A 140 6.96 10.12 9.34
CA LEU A 140 5.81 10.06 10.23
C LEU A 140 5.82 8.74 11.00
N VAL A 141 5.85 8.81 12.32
CA VAL A 141 5.74 7.67 13.23
C VAL A 141 4.37 7.68 13.86
N SER A 142 3.63 6.58 13.70
CA SER A 142 2.28 6.42 14.26
C SER A 142 2.25 5.23 15.22
N PHE A 143 1.57 5.39 16.33
CA PHE A 143 1.32 4.34 17.30
C PHE A 143 -0.17 4.09 17.40
N PHE A 144 -0.59 2.83 17.31
CA PHE A 144 -1.99 2.44 17.41
C PHE A 144 -2.16 1.47 18.57
N PHE A 145 -2.92 1.85 19.59
CA PHE A 145 -3.47 0.94 20.58
C PHE A 145 -4.71 0.29 19.96
N SER A 146 -4.66 -1.03 19.78
CA SER A 146 -5.67 -1.80 19.08
C SER A 146 -6.09 -3.01 19.91
N PRO A 147 -7.41 -3.28 20.10
CA PRO A 147 -7.87 -4.50 20.74
C PRO A 147 -7.41 -5.74 19.96
N ALA A 148 -7.04 -6.79 20.69
CA ALA A 148 -6.57 -8.05 20.07
C ALA A 148 -7.69 -8.81 19.35
N MET A 149 -8.96 -8.59 19.74
CA MET A 149 -10.13 -9.27 19.19
C MET A 149 -11.25 -8.28 18.88
N GLY A 150 -12.05 -8.58 17.84
CA GLY A 150 -13.22 -7.79 17.46
C GLY A 150 -13.66 -8.06 16.03
N LYS A 151 -14.95 -7.87 15.73
CA LYS A 151 -15.49 -7.92 14.35
C LYS A 151 -15.07 -6.71 13.52
N ILE A 152 -14.87 -5.58 14.20
CA ILE A 152 -14.28 -4.36 13.65
C ILE A 152 -12.89 -4.27 14.24
N ILE A 153 -11.89 -4.20 13.39
CA ILE A 153 -10.50 -3.96 13.78
C ILE A 153 -10.30 -2.46 13.79
N TRP A 154 -9.83 -1.92 14.91
CA TRP A 154 -9.59 -0.49 15.04
C TRP A 154 -8.36 -0.22 15.90
N GLY A 155 -7.82 0.97 15.76
CA GLY A 155 -6.71 1.42 16.59
C GLY A 155 -6.67 2.94 16.66
N VAL A 156 -6.25 3.45 17.79
CA VAL A 156 -6.11 4.89 18.06
C VAL A 156 -4.80 5.18 18.78
N GLY A 157 -4.23 6.34 18.53
CA GLY A 157 -3.03 6.77 19.22
C GLY A 157 -2.41 8.03 18.64
N PRO A 158 -1.17 8.36 19.00
CA PRO A 158 -0.45 9.51 18.49
C PRO A 158 0.23 9.21 17.14
N ALA A 159 0.32 10.24 16.29
CA ALA A 159 1.19 10.34 15.14
C ALA A 159 2.17 11.50 15.36
N ILE A 160 3.45 11.30 15.04
CA ILE A 160 4.53 12.27 15.26
C ILE A 160 5.36 12.38 13.99
N SER A 161 5.46 13.58 13.42
CA SER A 161 6.35 13.90 12.30
C SER A 161 7.68 14.41 12.83
N LEU A 162 8.77 13.86 12.32
CA LEU A 162 10.14 14.14 12.76
C LEU A 162 10.83 15.04 11.71
N PRO A 163 11.42 16.17 12.12
CA PRO A 163 12.17 17.03 11.21
C PRO A 163 13.53 16.40 10.89
N SER A 164 13.60 15.60 9.85
CA SER A 164 14.84 14.90 9.48
C SER A 164 15.53 15.47 8.25
N THR A 165 14.83 16.28 7.45
CA THR A 165 15.41 16.89 6.25
C THR A 165 16.16 18.16 6.54
N ASN A 166 17.29 18.36 5.84
CA ASN A 166 18.01 19.64 5.83
C ASN A 166 17.58 20.55 4.66
N ASP A 167 16.81 20.02 3.71
CA ASP A 167 16.34 20.74 2.54
C ASP A 167 14.86 21.14 2.70
N PRO A 168 14.54 22.45 2.67
CA PRO A 168 13.19 22.95 2.87
C PRO A 168 12.18 22.53 1.80
N THR A 169 12.63 21.96 0.66
CA THR A 169 11.76 21.47 -0.40
C THR A 169 11.35 20.01 -0.19
N LEU A 170 12.02 19.28 0.72
CA LEU A 170 11.79 17.85 0.98
C LEU A 170 10.97 17.59 2.25
N GLY A 171 10.76 18.61 3.10
CA GLY A 171 9.97 18.47 4.32
C GLY A 171 9.69 19.78 5.02
N SER A 172 8.94 19.71 6.10
CA SER A 172 8.53 20.86 6.88
C SER A 172 9.64 21.45 7.76
N GLN A 173 10.59 20.59 8.15
CA GLN A 173 11.62 20.90 9.16
C GLN A 173 11.03 21.21 10.55
N LYS A 174 9.78 20.81 10.80
CA LYS A 174 9.09 21.03 12.07
C LYS A 174 8.70 19.72 12.74
N TRP A 175 8.81 19.71 14.05
CA TRP A 175 8.12 18.71 14.86
C TRP A 175 6.63 18.96 14.82
N ALA A 176 5.87 17.93 14.41
CA ALA A 176 4.42 18.00 14.45
C ALA A 176 3.87 16.72 15.08
N ALA A 177 2.77 16.83 15.78
CA ALA A 177 2.11 15.69 16.39
C ALA A 177 0.59 15.87 16.43
N GLY A 178 -0.12 14.76 16.58
CA GLY A 178 -1.56 14.76 16.77
C GLY A 178 -2.15 13.35 16.78
N PRO A 179 -3.47 13.22 16.82
CA PRO A 179 -4.15 11.92 16.88
C PRO A 179 -4.12 11.20 15.54
N THR A 180 -4.06 9.87 15.60
CA THR A 180 -4.31 8.98 14.48
C THR A 180 -5.35 7.92 14.86
N PHE A 181 -6.19 7.55 13.90
CA PHE A 181 -7.23 6.54 14.06
C PHE A 181 -7.33 5.69 12.81
N VAL A 182 -7.59 4.41 12.99
CA VAL A 182 -7.90 3.47 11.92
C VAL A 182 -9.06 2.59 12.33
N ALA A 183 -9.95 2.30 11.39
CA ALA A 183 -10.98 1.28 11.58
C ALA A 183 -11.20 0.53 10.27
N LEU A 184 -11.37 -0.79 10.35
CA LEU A 184 -11.65 -1.63 9.20
C LEU A 184 -12.45 -2.88 9.57
N ARG A 185 -13.09 -3.46 8.57
CA ARG A 185 -13.76 -4.76 8.66
C ARG A 185 -13.24 -5.67 7.55
N GLN A 186 -13.05 -6.94 7.91
CA GLN A 186 -12.65 -7.98 6.97
C GLN A 186 -13.69 -9.11 6.96
N ALA A 187 -14.26 -9.41 5.80
CA ALA A 187 -15.24 -10.49 5.63
C ALA A 187 -15.25 -11.00 4.19
N SER A 188 -15.28 -12.32 4.00
CA SER A 188 -15.46 -12.96 2.69
C SER A 188 -14.50 -12.43 1.58
N GLY A 189 -13.23 -12.26 1.92
CA GLY A 189 -12.21 -11.71 1.01
C GLY A 189 -12.19 -10.19 0.90
N TRP A 190 -13.22 -9.49 1.37
CA TRP A 190 -13.28 -8.03 1.39
C TRP A 190 -12.60 -7.46 2.63
N THR A 191 -11.88 -6.36 2.44
CA THR A 191 -11.37 -5.48 3.48
C THR A 191 -11.84 -4.07 3.17
N VAL A 192 -12.60 -3.46 4.07
CA VAL A 192 -13.11 -2.09 3.93
C VAL A 192 -12.75 -1.32 5.18
N GLY A 193 -12.18 -0.14 5.02
CA GLY A 193 -11.76 0.66 6.17
C GLY A 193 -11.30 2.05 5.80
N ALA A 194 -10.87 2.77 6.83
CA ALA A 194 -10.24 4.09 6.68
C ALA A 194 -9.21 4.31 7.79
N LEU A 195 -8.16 5.06 7.44
CA LEU A 195 -7.18 5.61 8.36
C LEU A 195 -7.24 7.14 8.26
N VAL A 196 -7.19 7.81 9.40
CA VAL A 196 -7.13 9.27 9.48
C VAL A 196 -6.09 9.68 10.51
N ASN A 197 -5.38 10.76 10.24
CA ASN A 197 -4.62 11.49 11.25
C ASN A 197 -4.74 12.99 11.01
N GLN A 198 -4.50 13.74 12.07
CA GLN A 198 -4.38 15.19 12.05
C GLN A 198 -3.16 15.55 12.89
N ILE A 199 -2.24 16.34 12.33
CA ILE A 199 -1.02 16.76 13.01
C ILE A 199 -0.88 18.27 12.98
N TRP A 200 -0.31 18.84 14.07
CA TRP A 200 0.01 20.25 14.22
C TRP A 200 1.46 20.40 14.64
N SER A 201 2.16 21.39 14.06
CA SER A 201 3.52 21.70 14.48
C SER A 201 3.53 22.35 15.87
N PHE A 202 4.50 21.95 16.68
CA PHE A 202 4.69 22.50 18.03
C PHE A 202 6.12 22.98 18.31
N ALA A 203 7.09 22.63 17.43
CA ALA A 203 8.48 23.06 17.53
C ALA A 203 9.17 23.06 16.16
N GLY A 204 10.27 23.77 16.02
CA GLY A 204 11.08 23.90 14.81
C GLY A 204 11.44 25.33 14.48
N PRO A 205 12.13 25.60 13.36
CA PRO A 205 12.58 26.94 12.96
C PRO A 205 11.40 27.91 12.80
N PRO A 206 11.46 29.13 13.35
CA PRO A 206 10.34 30.07 13.31
C PRO A 206 10.06 30.63 11.90
N ASP A 207 11.04 30.61 11.03
CA ASP A 207 10.98 31.05 9.63
C ASP A 207 10.32 30.03 8.70
N ARG A 208 10.02 28.82 9.19
CA ARG A 208 9.31 27.81 8.43
C ARG A 208 7.81 27.88 8.66
N PRO A 209 6.99 27.63 7.63
CA PRO A 209 5.53 27.58 7.76
C PRO A 209 5.09 26.58 8.83
N SER A 210 3.99 26.88 9.50
CA SER A 210 3.36 25.93 10.43
C SER A 210 2.84 24.72 9.69
N VAL A 211 2.82 23.58 10.38
CA VAL A 211 2.17 22.36 9.91
C VAL A 211 0.82 22.25 10.59
N ASN A 212 -0.22 22.16 9.80
CA ASN A 212 -1.59 21.88 10.22
C ASN A 212 -2.21 21.02 9.13
N GLN A 213 -2.01 19.69 9.23
CA GLN A 213 -2.26 18.77 8.13
C GLN A 213 -3.12 17.60 8.55
N MET A 214 -4.15 17.31 7.76
CA MET A 214 -4.94 16.10 7.83
C MET A 214 -4.47 15.11 6.75
N PHE A 215 -4.46 13.83 7.09
CA PHE A 215 -4.39 12.71 6.15
C PHE A 215 -5.59 11.82 6.33
N LEU A 216 -6.25 11.46 5.23
CA LEU A 216 -7.41 10.56 5.20
C LEU A 216 -7.20 9.51 4.10
N GLN A 217 -7.23 8.24 4.50
CA GLN A 217 -7.06 7.10 3.59
C GLN A 217 -8.23 6.12 3.72
N PRO A 218 -9.37 6.35 3.04
CA PRO A 218 -10.38 5.31 2.85
C PRO A 218 -9.86 4.27 1.85
N PHE A 219 -10.19 3.00 2.08
CA PHE A 219 -9.77 1.90 1.21
C PHE A 219 -10.80 0.77 1.16
N VAL A 220 -10.87 0.14 0.00
CA VAL A 220 -11.60 -1.09 -0.24
C VAL A 220 -10.66 -2.04 -0.98
N ALA A 221 -10.50 -3.25 -0.47
CA ALA A 221 -9.70 -4.30 -1.08
C ALA A 221 -10.47 -5.61 -1.17
N TYR A 222 -10.24 -6.38 -2.22
CA TYR A 222 -10.77 -7.72 -2.40
C TYR A 222 -9.63 -8.69 -2.69
N THR A 223 -9.49 -9.70 -1.84
CA THR A 223 -8.51 -10.77 -1.98
C THR A 223 -9.17 -12.03 -2.51
N THR A 224 -8.68 -12.50 -3.66
CA THR A 224 -9.16 -13.72 -4.30
C THR A 224 -8.55 -14.97 -3.68
N ALA A 225 -9.12 -16.15 -3.97
CA ALA A 225 -8.57 -17.43 -3.54
C ALA A 225 -7.14 -17.70 -4.07
N ASN A 226 -6.78 -17.08 -5.21
CA ASN A 226 -5.45 -17.20 -5.81
C ASN A 226 -4.45 -16.15 -5.30
N LEU A 227 -4.72 -15.52 -4.14
CA LEU A 227 -3.86 -14.54 -3.45
C LEU A 227 -3.61 -13.25 -4.25
N TRP A 228 -4.46 -12.92 -5.22
CA TRP A 228 -4.52 -11.61 -5.81
C TRP A 228 -5.38 -10.69 -4.94
N THR A 229 -4.89 -9.49 -4.68
CA THR A 229 -5.65 -8.46 -4.00
C THR A 229 -5.80 -7.25 -4.90
N TYR A 230 -7.04 -6.83 -5.16
CA TYR A 230 -7.37 -5.61 -5.88
C TYR A 230 -7.81 -4.55 -4.88
N THR A 231 -7.19 -3.39 -4.92
CA THR A 231 -7.44 -2.31 -3.95
C THR A 231 -7.76 -1.01 -4.66
N ILE A 232 -8.77 -0.32 -4.15
CA ILE A 232 -9.05 1.08 -4.46
C ILE A 232 -8.89 1.85 -3.16
N ASN A 233 -8.10 2.92 -3.17
CA ASN A 233 -7.99 3.82 -2.04
C ASN A 233 -7.83 5.28 -2.49
N SER A 234 -8.06 6.20 -1.57
CA SER A 234 -7.57 7.56 -1.66
C SER A 234 -6.55 7.81 -0.57
N GLU A 235 -5.55 8.63 -0.84
CA GLU A 235 -4.56 9.12 0.12
C GLU A 235 -4.67 10.65 0.16
N THR A 236 -5.84 11.12 0.58
CA THR A 236 -6.16 12.54 0.64
C THR A 236 -5.39 13.22 1.75
N THR A 237 -4.71 14.31 1.43
CA THR A 237 -4.16 15.26 2.40
C THR A 237 -4.86 16.60 2.30
N ALA A 238 -5.02 17.28 3.45
CA ALA A 238 -5.44 18.66 3.49
C ALA A 238 -4.44 19.45 4.34
N ASN A 239 -3.84 20.48 3.75
CA ASN A 239 -3.05 21.46 4.47
C ASN A 239 -3.96 22.65 4.86
N TRP A 240 -4.25 22.78 6.15
CA TRP A 240 -5.19 23.81 6.63
C TRP A 240 -4.57 25.21 6.67
N GLU A 241 -3.24 25.32 6.53
CA GLU A 241 -2.53 26.61 6.42
C GLU A 241 -2.64 27.20 5.01
N ASP A 242 -2.99 26.38 4.00
CA ASP A 242 -3.15 26.82 2.62
C ASP A 242 -4.60 27.19 2.29
N ASP A 243 -4.77 28.10 1.34
CA ASP A 243 -6.07 28.46 0.80
C ASP A 243 -6.53 27.46 -0.28
N SER A 244 -7.85 27.33 -0.45
CA SER A 244 -8.40 26.61 -1.60
C SER A 244 -8.06 27.34 -2.91
N PRO A 245 -7.58 26.63 -3.99
CA PRO A 245 -7.63 25.18 -4.20
C PRO A 245 -6.41 24.39 -3.66
N ASN A 246 -5.35 25.07 -3.20
CA ASN A 246 -4.07 24.46 -2.84
C ASN A 246 -4.12 23.59 -1.57
N ARG A 247 -5.19 23.71 -0.79
CA ARG A 247 -5.39 22.94 0.46
C ARG A 247 -5.40 21.45 0.24
N TRP A 248 -5.99 20.96 -0.86
CA TRP A 248 -6.30 19.58 -1.05
C TRP A 248 -5.37 18.89 -2.04
N ASN A 249 -4.89 17.71 -1.66
CA ASN A 249 -4.23 16.77 -2.55
C ASN A 249 -4.94 15.41 -2.43
N THR A 250 -5.69 15.03 -3.47
CA THR A 250 -6.65 13.91 -3.42
C THR A 250 -6.41 12.94 -4.57
N PRO A 251 -5.43 12.02 -4.45
CA PRO A 251 -5.28 10.92 -5.38
C PRO A 251 -6.32 9.82 -5.12
N VAL A 252 -6.83 9.23 -6.18
CA VAL A 252 -7.53 7.94 -6.14
C VAL A 252 -6.66 6.92 -6.84
N ASN A 253 -6.36 5.82 -6.15
CA ASN A 253 -5.43 4.79 -6.61
C ASN A 253 -6.16 3.48 -6.87
N PHE A 254 -5.80 2.83 -7.97
CA PHE A 254 -6.22 1.48 -8.35
C PHE A 254 -4.99 0.58 -8.33
N MET A 255 -5.02 -0.48 -7.56
CA MET A 255 -3.86 -1.32 -7.31
C MET A 255 -4.22 -2.80 -7.40
N ALA A 256 -3.29 -3.57 -7.93
CA ALA A 256 -3.32 -5.02 -7.89
C ALA A 256 -2.03 -5.51 -7.22
N SER A 257 -2.16 -6.42 -6.28
CA SER A 257 -1.02 -7.05 -5.61
C SER A 257 -1.17 -8.55 -5.57
N LYS A 258 -0.04 -9.24 -5.47
CA LYS A 258 -0.01 -10.69 -5.30
C LYS A 258 0.97 -11.06 -4.21
N LEU A 259 0.51 -11.90 -3.29
CA LEU A 259 1.39 -12.59 -2.36
C LEU A 259 2.07 -13.77 -3.07
N ALA A 260 3.37 -13.87 -2.94
CA ALA A 260 4.17 -14.98 -3.43
C ALA A 260 5.26 -15.32 -2.42
N THR A 261 5.60 -16.60 -2.33
CA THR A 261 6.66 -17.08 -1.44
C THR A 261 7.91 -17.40 -2.26
N PHE A 262 9.05 -16.78 -1.91
CA PHE A 262 10.34 -17.04 -2.52
C PHE A 262 11.24 -17.78 -1.52
N GLY A 263 11.41 -19.05 -1.73
CA GLY A 263 12.06 -19.92 -0.75
C GLY A 263 11.23 -19.96 0.55
N THR A 264 11.80 -19.42 1.64
CA THR A 264 11.13 -19.34 2.96
C THR A 264 10.55 -17.97 3.28
N PHE A 265 10.68 -16.98 2.36
CA PHE A 265 10.27 -15.61 2.61
C PHE A 265 9.00 -15.26 1.83
N PRO A 266 7.87 -15.04 2.51
CA PRO A 266 6.69 -14.50 1.86
C PRO A 266 6.91 -13.00 1.55
N ALA A 267 6.55 -12.60 0.34
CA ALA A 267 6.58 -11.21 -0.10
C ALA A 267 5.35 -10.88 -0.94
N SER A 268 4.88 -9.65 -0.87
CA SER A 268 3.81 -9.16 -1.73
C SER A 268 4.36 -8.17 -2.74
N TYR A 269 3.96 -8.31 -3.99
CA TYR A 269 4.27 -7.42 -5.09
C TYR A 269 3.03 -6.67 -5.49
N LEU A 270 3.13 -5.36 -5.62
CA LEU A 270 2.04 -4.47 -5.97
C LEU A 270 2.42 -3.62 -7.18
N PHE A 271 1.46 -3.48 -8.08
CA PHE A 271 1.45 -2.47 -9.13
C PHE A 271 0.16 -1.66 -9.05
N GLY A 272 0.26 -0.36 -9.29
CA GLY A 272 -0.88 0.53 -9.21
C GLY A 272 -0.72 1.77 -10.09
N TRP A 273 -1.86 2.38 -10.34
CA TRP A 273 -2.00 3.67 -11.00
C TRP A 273 -2.94 4.55 -10.20
N GLY A 274 -2.69 5.86 -10.19
CA GLY A 274 -3.51 6.83 -9.48
C GLY A 274 -3.69 8.12 -10.27
N TYR A 275 -4.81 8.78 -10.05
CA TYR A 275 -5.15 10.08 -10.61
C TYR A 275 -5.46 11.05 -9.48
N PHE A 276 -4.97 12.28 -9.59
CA PHE A 276 -5.18 13.34 -8.61
C PHE A 276 -6.40 14.18 -9.02
N PHE A 277 -7.52 14.00 -8.30
CA PHE A 277 -8.75 14.78 -8.51
C PHE A 277 -8.66 16.20 -7.97
N ALA A 278 -7.87 16.40 -6.95
CA ALA A 278 -7.42 17.68 -6.45
C ALA A 278 -5.92 17.62 -6.19
N SER A 279 -5.22 18.67 -6.54
CA SER A 279 -3.78 18.78 -6.39
C SER A 279 -3.44 20.27 -6.30
N PRO A 280 -2.51 20.71 -5.42
CA PRO A 280 -2.09 22.08 -5.32
C PRO A 280 -1.60 22.62 -6.66
N ASP A 281 -2.01 23.84 -7.01
CA ASP A 281 -1.57 24.52 -8.24
C ASP A 281 -0.16 25.15 -8.08
N ASP A 282 0.31 25.23 -6.84
CA ASP A 282 1.69 25.62 -6.55
C ASP A 282 2.65 24.51 -6.98
N ALA A 283 3.84 24.83 -7.26
CA ALA A 283 4.93 24.11 -7.90
C ALA A 283 5.01 22.57 -7.76
N PHE A 284 4.20 21.87 -6.95
CA PHE A 284 4.39 20.45 -6.65
C PHE A 284 3.15 19.56 -6.75
N GLY A 285 2.04 20.08 -7.28
CA GLY A 285 0.86 19.27 -7.54
C GLY A 285 1.05 18.30 -8.69
N ALA A 286 0.70 17.03 -8.49
CA ALA A 286 0.78 16.00 -9.51
C ALA A 286 -0.59 15.81 -10.22
N THR A 287 -0.56 15.30 -11.45
CA THR A 287 -1.77 14.95 -12.19
C THR A 287 -2.11 13.46 -12.09
N TRP A 288 -1.10 12.59 -12.19
CA TRP A 288 -1.26 11.15 -12.11
C TRP A 288 0.00 10.50 -11.56
N LYS A 289 -0.11 9.26 -11.12
CA LYS A 289 1.06 8.50 -10.62
C LYS A 289 1.00 7.04 -11.01
N VAL A 290 2.19 6.44 -11.12
CA VAL A 290 2.40 5.00 -11.14
C VAL A 290 3.01 4.59 -9.81
N ARG A 291 2.58 3.43 -9.30
CA ARG A 291 3.07 2.87 -8.04
C ARG A 291 3.54 1.45 -8.25
N GLY A 292 4.71 1.13 -7.74
CA GLY A 292 5.18 -0.22 -7.50
C GLY A 292 5.44 -0.41 -6.02
N ALA A 293 5.20 -1.60 -5.48
CA ALA A 293 5.66 -1.88 -4.12
C ALA A 293 6.10 -3.34 -3.96
N VAL A 294 7.05 -3.54 -3.07
CA VAL A 294 7.44 -4.85 -2.56
C VAL A 294 7.31 -4.81 -1.04
N THR A 295 6.51 -5.72 -0.49
CA THR A 295 6.35 -5.84 0.96
C THR A 295 6.99 -7.13 1.42
N ILE A 296 8.02 -7.03 2.25
CA ILE A 296 8.66 -8.17 2.91
C ILE A 296 7.86 -8.49 4.17
N LEU A 297 7.50 -9.75 4.34
CA LEU A 297 6.77 -10.24 5.50
C LEU A 297 7.73 -11.03 6.39
N LEU A 298 7.67 -10.75 7.68
CA LEU A 298 8.46 -11.43 8.70
C LEU A 298 7.51 -12.16 9.65
N PRO A 299 7.08 -13.38 9.30
CA PRO A 299 6.19 -14.18 10.16
C PRO A 299 6.84 -14.38 11.54
N LYS A 300 6.07 -14.25 12.61
CA LYS A 300 6.55 -14.54 13.95
C LYS A 300 6.85 -16.03 14.04
N LYS A 301 8.10 -16.40 14.36
CA LYS A 301 8.40 -17.77 14.79
C LYS A 301 7.64 -18.00 16.08
N LYS A 302 6.74 -18.98 16.09
CA LYS A 302 6.13 -19.45 17.36
C LYS A 302 7.27 -19.98 18.25
N LYS A 303 7.36 -19.45 19.46
CA LYS A 303 8.23 -19.97 20.54
C LYS A 303 7.61 -21.22 21.12
#